data_a0ace09228af18e8a7d67a3b0aa926f9
#
_entry.id   a0ace09228af18e8a7d67a3b0aa926f9
#
_cell.length_a   1.000
_cell.length_b   1.000
_cell.length_c   1.000
_cell.angle_alpha   90.00
_cell.angle_beta   90.00
_cell.angle_gamma   90.00
#
_symmetry.space_group_name_H-M   'P 1'
#
loop_
_entity.id
_entity.type
_entity.pdbx_description
1 polymer ?
#
loop_
_entity_poly.entity_id
_entity_poly.type
_entity_poly.pdbx_seq_one_letter_code
_entity_poly.pdbx_strand_id
1 'polypeptide(L)'
;MTRQPFRLPRDARLVRFAASDGTELEGRLTVAGADRGPHRGVVLCHPHPLYGGSMLTPVILTAEQVFQEAGYTTLAFNFRGVGGSRGRHGEGRAEVADVSGALAHLAETLGEGLAHRVVAGYSFGSVVGARLAASRSDVAWYLGIAPPLHRHDFGFLRAATCRIALVGGTRDELCSRSALEALHASLPGTPWLRLLDTDHFFTDALDALGAACREAIAWADAGGS
;
A
#
# COMPACT_ATOMS: atom_id res chain seq x y z
N MET A 1 7.82 -27.15 6.12
CA MET A 1 6.45 -26.74 5.74
C MET A 1 6.50 -26.30 4.29
N THR A 2 5.82 -27.02 3.39
CA THR A 2 5.74 -26.67 1.96
C THR A 2 4.98 -25.36 1.81
N ARG A 3 5.65 -24.30 1.31
CA ARG A 3 4.99 -23.03 0.95
C ARG A 3 3.87 -23.36 -0.04
N GLN A 4 2.62 -23.05 0.31
CA GLN A 4 1.55 -23.09 -0.70
C GLN A 4 1.90 -22.05 -1.78
N PRO A 5 1.85 -22.42 -3.06
CA PRO A 5 2.09 -21.45 -4.13
C PRO A 5 1.04 -20.34 -4.01
N PHE A 6 1.49 -19.08 -4.09
CA PHE A 6 0.60 -17.93 -4.15
C PHE A 6 -0.41 -18.16 -5.29
N ARG A 7 -1.67 -18.23 -4.96
CA ARG A 7 -2.76 -18.34 -5.94
C ARG A 7 -3.41 -16.96 -6.07
N LEU A 8 -3.39 -16.42 -7.27
CA LEU A 8 -4.25 -15.26 -7.58
C LEU A 8 -5.69 -15.61 -7.21
N PRO A 9 -6.43 -14.68 -6.58
CA PRO A 9 -7.85 -14.88 -6.29
C PRO A 9 -8.60 -15.21 -7.58
N ARG A 10 -9.57 -16.12 -7.49
CA ARG A 10 -10.36 -16.59 -8.66
C ARG A 10 -11.14 -15.45 -9.33
N ASP A 11 -11.44 -14.39 -8.59
CA ASP A 11 -12.25 -13.25 -9.01
C ASP A 11 -11.41 -12.01 -9.35
N ALA A 12 -10.07 -12.15 -9.38
CA ALA A 12 -9.17 -11.07 -9.78
C ALA A 12 -9.30 -10.82 -11.29
N ARG A 13 -9.53 -9.57 -11.68
CA ARG A 13 -9.62 -9.15 -13.07
C ARG A 13 -8.56 -8.08 -13.37
N LEU A 14 -7.98 -8.15 -14.56
CA LEU A 14 -7.15 -7.08 -15.07
C LEU A 14 -8.04 -5.91 -15.50
N VAL A 15 -7.65 -4.71 -15.11
CA VAL A 15 -8.34 -3.47 -15.43
C VAL A 15 -7.38 -2.47 -16.03
N ARG A 16 -7.93 -1.52 -16.80
CA ARG A 16 -7.25 -0.32 -17.25
C ARG A 16 -7.98 0.89 -16.73
N PHE A 17 -7.22 1.89 -16.29
CA PHE A 17 -7.77 3.14 -15.77
C PHE A 17 -6.80 4.28 -16.02
N ALA A 18 -7.25 5.51 -15.87
CA ALA A 18 -6.42 6.69 -16.04
C ALA A 18 -5.84 7.16 -14.69
N ALA A 19 -4.56 7.48 -14.66
CA ALA A 19 -3.98 8.35 -13.63
C ALA A 19 -4.68 9.72 -13.64
N SER A 20 -4.56 10.52 -12.60
CA SER A 20 -5.21 11.84 -12.54
C SER A 20 -4.68 12.83 -13.58
N ASP A 21 -3.55 12.55 -14.22
CA ASP A 21 -2.99 13.30 -15.35
C ASP A 21 -3.32 12.70 -16.73
N GLY A 22 -4.20 11.68 -16.78
CA GLY A 22 -4.63 11.00 -17.99
C GLY A 22 -3.73 9.87 -18.47
N THR A 23 -2.62 9.55 -17.80
CA THR A 23 -1.76 8.42 -18.17
C THR A 23 -2.51 7.09 -17.97
N GLU A 24 -2.59 6.25 -19.01
CA GLU A 24 -3.22 4.93 -18.91
C GLU A 24 -2.40 3.96 -18.09
N LEU A 25 -3.02 3.34 -17.10
CA LEU A 25 -2.42 2.37 -16.18
C LEU A 25 -3.13 1.03 -16.23
N GLU A 26 -2.40 -0.04 -15.95
CA GLU A 26 -2.96 -1.37 -15.74
C GLU A 26 -2.97 -1.72 -14.25
N GLY A 27 -3.99 -2.45 -13.83
CA GLY A 27 -4.08 -2.95 -12.47
C GLY A 27 -4.79 -4.29 -12.39
N ARG A 28 -4.73 -4.88 -11.22
CA ARG A 28 -5.48 -6.07 -10.82
C ARG A 28 -6.46 -5.67 -9.73
N LEU A 29 -7.75 -5.79 -10.06
CA LEU A 29 -8.85 -5.48 -9.19
C LEU A 29 -9.50 -6.78 -8.68
N THR A 30 -9.69 -6.89 -7.37
CA THR A 30 -10.49 -7.94 -6.74
C THR A 30 -11.55 -7.29 -5.88
N VAL A 31 -12.81 -7.49 -6.24
CA VAL A 31 -13.94 -6.89 -5.52
C VAL A 31 -14.34 -7.79 -4.35
N ALA A 32 -14.47 -7.21 -3.15
CA ALA A 32 -14.98 -7.93 -1.99
C ALA A 32 -16.46 -8.29 -2.18
N GLY A 33 -16.88 -9.44 -1.62
CA GLY A 33 -18.29 -9.85 -1.66
C GLY A 33 -19.23 -8.84 -0.98
N ALA A 34 -20.43 -8.67 -1.53
CA ALA A 34 -21.43 -7.68 -1.09
C ALA A 34 -21.90 -7.83 0.37
N ASP A 35 -21.70 -8.98 0.98
CA ASP A 35 -22.26 -9.33 2.30
C ASP A 35 -21.44 -8.81 3.49
N ARG A 36 -20.39 -7.98 3.26
CA ARG A 36 -19.41 -7.58 4.30
C ARG A 36 -19.59 -6.17 4.86
N GLY A 37 -20.76 -5.58 4.77
CA GLY A 37 -21.01 -4.22 5.31
C GLY A 37 -20.48 -3.10 4.41
N PRO A 38 -20.18 -1.91 4.97
CA PRO A 38 -19.73 -0.77 4.17
C PRO A 38 -18.47 -1.12 3.38
N HIS A 39 -18.44 -0.71 2.10
CA HIS A 39 -17.34 -1.04 1.20
C HIS A 39 -16.02 -0.41 1.69
N ARG A 40 -15.00 -1.24 1.82
CA ARG A 40 -13.63 -0.85 2.14
C ARG A 40 -12.74 -1.11 0.93
N GLY A 41 -11.91 -0.15 0.57
CA GLY A 41 -11.03 -0.28 -0.58
C GLY A 41 -9.58 0.07 -0.27
N VAL A 42 -8.64 -0.69 -0.83
CA VAL A 42 -7.22 -0.44 -0.71
C VAL A 42 -6.54 -0.40 -2.08
N VAL A 43 -5.71 0.62 -2.26
CA VAL A 43 -4.77 0.72 -3.38
C VAL A 43 -3.39 0.27 -2.90
N LEU A 44 -2.75 -0.64 -3.65
CA LEU A 44 -1.45 -1.21 -3.31
C LEU A 44 -0.38 -0.72 -4.31
N CYS A 45 0.64 -0.05 -3.77
CA CYS A 45 1.72 0.61 -4.49
C CYS A 45 3.00 -0.22 -4.42
N HIS A 46 3.49 -0.70 -5.57
CA HIS A 46 4.64 -1.60 -5.66
C HIS A 46 5.99 -0.88 -5.45
N PRO A 47 7.10 -1.63 -5.23
CA PRO A 47 8.43 -1.05 -5.05
C PRO A 47 8.97 -0.45 -6.34
N HIS A 48 10.23 -0.01 -6.32
CA HIS A 48 10.83 0.84 -7.34
C HIS A 48 10.72 0.25 -8.77
N PRO A 49 10.09 0.98 -9.72
CA PRO A 49 9.89 0.54 -11.09
C PRO A 49 11.16 0.08 -11.81
N LEU A 50 12.24 0.85 -11.68
CA LEU A 50 13.50 0.58 -12.40
C LEU A 50 14.32 -0.56 -11.79
N TYR A 51 13.91 -1.10 -10.64
CA TYR A 51 14.55 -2.26 -9.99
C TYR A 51 13.65 -3.51 -10.02
N GLY A 52 12.80 -3.61 -11.03
CA GLY A 52 11.93 -4.78 -11.25
C GLY A 52 10.67 -4.80 -10.39
N GLY A 53 10.33 -3.68 -9.74
CA GLY A 53 9.08 -3.55 -9.00
C GLY A 53 7.87 -3.62 -9.91
N SER A 54 6.85 -4.37 -9.47
CA SER A 54 5.56 -4.49 -10.13
C SER A 54 4.47 -4.89 -9.14
N MET A 55 3.21 -4.84 -9.56
CA MET A 55 2.07 -5.33 -8.78
C MET A 55 2.15 -6.84 -8.43
N LEU A 56 3.11 -7.57 -9.04
CA LEU A 56 3.36 -8.99 -8.78
C LEU A 56 4.48 -9.23 -7.77
N THR A 57 5.06 -8.18 -7.19
CA THR A 57 6.11 -8.33 -6.16
C THR A 57 5.56 -9.09 -4.95
N PRO A 58 6.27 -10.11 -4.41
CA PRO A 58 5.75 -10.98 -3.34
C PRO A 58 5.21 -10.24 -2.11
N VAL A 59 5.85 -9.15 -1.69
CA VAL A 59 5.38 -8.29 -0.59
C VAL A 59 4.00 -7.69 -0.90
N ILE A 60 3.78 -7.22 -2.13
CA ILE A 60 2.48 -6.67 -2.55
C ILE A 60 1.43 -7.77 -2.61
N LEU A 61 1.77 -8.94 -3.15
CA LEU A 61 0.86 -10.08 -3.21
C LEU A 61 0.43 -10.55 -1.81
N THR A 62 1.38 -10.57 -0.86
CA THR A 62 1.10 -10.92 0.54
C THR A 62 0.15 -9.92 1.19
N ALA A 63 0.44 -8.62 1.05
CA ALA A 63 -0.43 -7.58 1.59
C ALA A 63 -1.82 -7.63 0.95
N GLU A 64 -1.90 -7.75 -0.38
CA GLU A 64 -3.16 -7.86 -1.12
C GLU A 64 -4.02 -9.02 -0.61
N GLN A 65 -3.44 -10.20 -0.44
CA GLN A 65 -4.16 -11.37 0.08
C GLN A 65 -4.75 -11.08 1.47
N VAL A 66 -3.98 -10.48 2.37
CA VAL A 66 -4.44 -10.17 3.72
C VAL A 66 -5.60 -9.16 3.70
N PHE A 67 -5.52 -8.12 2.87
CA PHE A 67 -6.62 -7.17 2.72
C PHE A 67 -7.89 -7.84 2.15
N GLN A 68 -7.75 -8.76 1.19
CA GLN A 68 -8.88 -9.52 0.66
C GLN A 68 -9.52 -10.42 1.71
N GLU A 69 -8.71 -11.14 2.50
CA GLU A 69 -9.18 -11.96 3.64
C GLU A 69 -9.95 -11.11 4.66
N ALA A 70 -9.50 -9.86 4.88
CA ALA A 70 -10.17 -8.89 5.75
C ALA A 70 -11.41 -8.22 5.10
N GLY A 71 -11.75 -8.56 3.86
CA GLY A 71 -12.96 -8.06 3.18
C GLY A 71 -12.79 -6.71 2.49
N TYR A 72 -11.56 -6.31 2.14
CA TYR A 72 -11.33 -5.15 1.31
C TYR A 72 -11.42 -5.48 -0.19
N THR A 73 -12.00 -4.58 -0.96
CA THR A 73 -11.75 -4.52 -2.40
C THR A 73 -10.33 -4.03 -2.62
N THR A 74 -9.52 -4.76 -3.39
CA THR A 74 -8.11 -4.44 -3.61
C THR A 74 -7.86 -4.03 -5.04
N LEU A 75 -7.04 -2.98 -5.22
CA LEU A 75 -6.50 -2.57 -6.50
C LEU A 75 -4.97 -2.52 -6.39
N ALA A 76 -4.30 -3.59 -6.80
CA ALA A 76 -2.86 -3.57 -7.05
C ALA A 76 -2.62 -3.13 -8.49
N PHE A 77 -1.73 -2.19 -8.73
CA PHE A 77 -1.51 -1.64 -10.07
C PHE A 77 -0.03 -1.48 -10.39
N ASN A 78 0.30 -1.38 -11.66
CA ASN A 78 1.63 -1.05 -12.12
C ASN A 78 1.76 0.47 -12.30
N PHE A 79 2.75 1.07 -11.64
CA PHE A 79 3.11 2.47 -11.89
C PHE A 79 3.42 2.70 -13.36
N ARG A 80 3.33 3.97 -13.79
CA ARG A 80 3.70 4.41 -15.14
C ARG A 80 5.03 3.85 -15.59
N GLY A 81 5.09 3.33 -16.83
CA GLY A 81 6.28 2.72 -17.41
C GLY A 81 6.56 1.29 -16.99
N VAL A 82 5.67 0.63 -16.21
CA VAL A 82 5.80 -0.77 -15.80
C VAL A 82 4.70 -1.61 -16.45
N GLY A 83 5.07 -2.77 -16.97
CA GLY A 83 4.15 -3.72 -17.59
C GLY A 83 3.33 -3.09 -18.72
N GLY A 84 2.00 -3.17 -18.63
CA GLY A 84 1.08 -2.56 -19.60
C GLY A 84 0.73 -1.10 -19.29
N SER A 85 1.23 -0.49 -18.22
CA SER A 85 1.03 0.93 -17.92
C SER A 85 1.82 1.82 -18.85
N ARG A 86 1.19 2.87 -19.38
CA ARG A 86 1.81 3.86 -20.25
C ARG A 86 2.70 4.82 -19.45
N GLY A 87 3.31 5.77 -20.15
CA GLY A 87 4.15 6.81 -19.55
C GLY A 87 5.56 6.35 -19.22
N ARG A 88 6.24 7.09 -18.36
CA ARG A 88 7.63 6.84 -17.92
C ARG A 88 7.76 7.15 -16.44
N HIS A 89 8.70 6.47 -15.79
CA HIS A 89 9.06 6.73 -14.39
C HIS A 89 9.40 8.22 -14.16
N GLY A 90 8.79 8.81 -13.13
CA GLY A 90 8.87 10.23 -12.78
C GLY A 90 9.42 10.50 -11.38
N GLU A 91 10.32 9.63 -10.90
CA GLU A 91 11.08 9.80 -9.65
C GLU A 91 10.20 10.00 -8.39
N GLY A 92 9.01 9.37 -8.37
CA GLY A 92 8.07 9.43 -7.27
C GLY A 92 7.27 10.73 -7.19
N ARG A 93 7.37 11.61 -8.19
CA ARG A 93 6.57 12.83 -8.30
C ARG A 93 5.34 12.61 -9.20
N ALA A 94 5.60 12.16 -10.42
CA ALA A 94 4.54 11.87 -11.36
C ALA A 94 3.67 10.67 -10.91
N GLU A 95 4.25 9.70 -10.21
CA GLU A 95 3.55 8.53 -9.69
C GLU A 95 2.49 8.87 -8.63
N VAL A 96 2.53 10.06 -8.01
CA VAL A 96 1.43 10.51 -7.13
C VAL A 96 0.12 10.63 -7.91
N ALA A 97 0.18 11.04 -9.19
CA ALA A 97 -0.98 11.06 -10.07
C ALA A 97 -1.51 9.64 -10.35
N ASP A 98 -0.63 8.63 -10.41
CA ASP A 98 -1.02 7.23 -10.59
C ASP A 98 -1.83 6.72 -9.40
N VAL A 99 -1.36 6.95 -8.17
CA VAL A 99 -2.08 6.56 -6.95
C VAL A 99 -3.41 7.31 -6.83
N SER A 100 -3.45 8.59 -7.21
CA SER A 100 -4.68 9.38 -7.22
C SER A 100 -5.72 8.80 -8.18
N GLY A 101 -5.30 8.44 -9.42
CA GLY A 101 -6.16 7.78 -10.39
C GLY A 101 -6.64 6.40 -9.94
N ALA A 102 -5.75 5.62 -9.30
CA ALA A 102 -6.11 4.31 -8.74
C ALA A 102 -7.19 4.43 -7.64
N LEU A 103 -7.08 5.43 -6.75
CA LEU A 103 -8.13 5.70 -5.75
C LEU A 103 -9.44 6.15 -6.39
N ALA A 104 -9.40 6.97 -7.44
CA ALA A 104 -10.58 7.40 -8.17
C ALA A 104 -11.27 6.20 -8.83
N HIS A 105 -10.52 5.34 -9.52
CA HIS A 105 -11.05 4.11 -10.13
C HIS A 105 -11.67 3.16 -9.10
N LEU A 106 -11.04 3.02 -7.93
CA LEU A 106 -11.58 2.22 -6.84
C LEU A 106 -12.90 2.82 -6.31
N ALA A 107 -12.97 4.15 -6.18
CA ALA A 107 -14.17 4.84 -5.76
C ALA A 107 -15.32 4.70 -6.79
N GLU A 108 -15.02 4.83 -8.08
CA GLU A 108 -15.99 4.59 -9.16
C GLU A 108 -16.53 3.15 -9.16
N THR A 109 -15.64 2.17 -8.90
CA THR A 109 -16.00 0.75 -8.84
C THR A 109 -16.96 0.44 -7.68
N LEU A 110 -16.75 1.06 -6.52
CA LEU A 110 -17.51 0.79 -5.29
C LEU A 110 -18.67 1.77 -5.07
N GLY A 111 -18.73 2.84 -5.85
CA GLY A 111 -19.78 3.86 -5.75
C GLY A 111 -19.80 4.60 -4.41
N GLU A 112 -20.96 5.18 -4.07
CA GLU A 112 -21.13 5.98 -2.84
C GLU A 112 -20.95 5.18 -1.53
N GLY A 113 -20.95 3.85 -1.60
CA GLY A 113 -20.74 2.96 -0.46
C GLY A 113 -19.31 2.84 0.06
N LEU A 114 -18.31 3.48 -0.61
CA LEU A 114 -16.91 3.41 -0.19
C LEU A 114 -16.65 4.25 1.06
N ALA A 115 -16.74 3.60 2.23
CA ALA A 115 -16.55 4.24 3.53
C ALA A 115 -15.08 4.43 3.91
N HIS A 116 -14.21 3.49 3.53
CA HIS A 116 -12.79 3.52 3.90
C HIS A 116 -11.90 3.42 2.67
N ARG A 117 -11.14 4.49 2.41
CA ARG A 117 -10.07 4.52 1.40
C ARG A 117 -8.74 4.31 2.07
N VAL A 118 -8.01 3.27 1.65
CA VAL A 118 -6.72 2.92 2.21
C VAL A 118 -5.66 2.99 1.12
N VAL A 119 -4.47 3.45 1.49
CA VAL A 119 -3.29 3.38 0.64
C VAL A 119 -2.24 2.54 1.34
N ALA A 120 -1.78 1.49 0.69
CA ALA A 120 -0.68 0.66 1.17
C ALA A 120 0.47 0.70 0.16
N GLY A 121 1.69 0.85 0.63
CA GLY A 121 2.84 0.93 -0.26
C GLY A 121 4.08 0.26 0.30
N TYR A 122 4.86 -0.37 -0.57
CA TYR A 122 6.11 -1.00 -0.23
C TYR A 122 7.30 -0.27 -0.85
N SER A 123 8.33 0.01 -0.04
CA SER A 123 9.57 0.66 -0.46
C SER A 123 9.29 1.97 -1.21
N PHE A 124 9.65 2.12 -2.48
CA PHE A 124 9.30 3.28 -3.31
C PHE A 124 7.78 3.55 -3.30
N GLY A 125 6.95 2.50 -3.40
CA GLY A 125 5.50 2.65 -3.33
C GLY A 125 5.04 3.23 -2.00
N SER A 126 5.77 3.00 -0.91
CA SER A 126 5.49 3.63 0.38
C SER A 126 5.71 5.16 0.34
N VAL A 127 6.75 5.62 -0.37
CA VAL A 127 7.01 7.07 -0.53
C VAL A 127 5.87 7.74 -1.29
N VAL A 128 5.49 7.16 -2.44
CA VAL A 128 4.45 7.73 -3.30
C VAL A 128 3.09 7.69 -2.61
N GLY A 129 2.75 6.54 -2.00
CA GLY A 129 1.52 6.37 -1.24
C GLY A 129 1.41 7.32 -0.05
N ALA A 130 2.51 7.51 0.69
CA ALA A 130 2.57 8.45 1.80
C ALA A 130 2.33 9.91 1.36
N ARG A 131 2.95 10.33 0.25
CA ARG A 131 2.73 11.69 -0.29
C ARG A 131 1.28 11.94 -0.64
N LEU A 132 0.62 10.97 -1.28
CA LEU A 132 -0.80 11.10 -1.57
C LEU A 132 -1.63 11.11 -0.29
N ALA A 133 -1.41 10.16 0.62
CA ALA A 133 -2.18 10.06 1.87
C ALA A 133 -2.06 11.32 2.73
N ALA A 134 -0.87 11.94 2.80
CA ALA A 134 -0.66 13.18 3.53
C ALA A 134 -1.35 14.40 2.89
N SER A 135 -1.66 14.36 1.59
CA SER A 135 -2.30 15.46 0.86
C SER A 135 -3.83 15.35 0.77
N ARG A 136 -4.43 14.28 1.29
CA ARG A 136 -5.87 13.97 1.15
C ARG A 136 -6.52 13.68 2.48
N SER A 137 -7.67 14.32 2.73
CA SER A 137 -8.48 14.09 3.92
C SER A 137 -9.45 12.91 3.81
N ASP A 138 -9.65 12.36 2.59
CA ASP A 138 -10.55 11.22 2.35
C ASP A 138 -9.84 9.85 2.39
N VAL A 139 -8.54 9.82 2.69
CA VAL A 139 -7.81 8.58 3.02
C VAL A 139 -8.00 8.30 4.51
N ALA A 140 -8.59 7.14 4.82
CA ALA A 140 -8.85 6.74 6.21
C ALA A 140 -7.55 6.36 6.94
N TRP A 141 -6.70 5.58 6.29
CA TRP A 141 -5.40 5.23 6.83
C TRP A 141 -4.40 4.83 5.74
N TYR A 142 -3.12 4.91 6.10
CA TYR A 142 -1.99 4.58 5.25
C TYR A 142 -1.14 3.48 5.88
N LEU A 143 -0.70 2.49 5.07
CA LEU A 143 0.25 1.45 5.46
C LEU A 143 1.56 1.61 4.70
N GLY A 144 2.64 1.96 5.40
CA GLY A 144 3.99 2.00 4.87
C GLY A 144 4.76 0.72 5.21
N ILE A 145 5.12 -0.07 4.19
CA ILE A 145 5.92 -1.28 4.32
C ILE A 145 7.35 -0.96 3.87
N ALA A 146 8.33 -1.16 4.77
CA ALA A 146 9.74 -0.87 4.56
C ALA A 146 10.00 0.49 3.90
N PRO A 147 9.58 1.62 4.50
CA PRO A 147 9.80 2.94 3.93
C PRO A 147 11.31 3.21 3.83
N PRO A 148 11.85 3.60 2.65
CA PRO A 148 13.30 3.74 2.45
C PRO A 148 13.81 5.08 3.02
N LEU A 149 13.86 5.22 4.34
CA LEU A 149 14.15 6.46 5.07
C LEU A 149 15.57 6.98 4.85
N HIS A 150 16.53 6.13 4.45
CA HIS A 150 17.89 6.57 4.10
C HIS A 150 17.95 7.33 2.76
N ARG A 151 16.90 7.26 1.95
CA ARG A 151 16.83 7.88 0.62
C ARG A 151 15.77 8.96 0.48
N HIS A 152 14.76 8.95 1.36
CA HIS A 152 13.60 9.83 1.28
C HIS A 152 13.21 10.37 2.65
N ASP A 153 12.92 11.66 2.70
CA ASP A 153 12.31 12.28 3.88
C ASP A 153 10.79 11.99 3.89
N PHE A 154 10.31 11.54 5.05
CA PHE A 154 8.89 11.30 5.34
C PHE A 154 8.32 12.33 6.32
N GLY A 155 9.05 13.40 6.62
CA GLY A 155 8.62 14.43 7.57
C GLY A 155 7.27 15.08 7.24
N PHE A 156 6.87 15.05 5.97
CA PHE A 156 5.56 15.54 5.53
C PHE A 156 4.37 14.75 6.12
N LEU A 157 4.58 13.51 6.56
CA LEU A 157 3.54 12.72 7.24
C LEU A 157 3.10 13.32 8.59
N ARG A 158 3.88 14.24 9.18
CA ARG A 158 3.45 14.97 10.39
C ARG A 158 2.20 15.84 10.18
N ALA A 159 1.93 16.21 8.94
CA ALA A 159 0.73 16.97 8.56
C ALA A 159 -0.42 16.07 8.08
N ALA A 160 -0.25 14.75 8.04
CA ALA A 160 -1.28 13.84 7.59
C ALA A 160 -2.46 13.82 8.57
N THR A 161 -3.67 13.80 8.04
CA THR A 161 -4.91 13.65 8.83
C THR A 161 -5.36 12.20 8.94
N CYS A 162 -4.85 11.32 8.06
CA CYS A 162 -5.15 9.91 8.11
C CYS A 162 -4.36 9.18 9.23
N ARG A 163 -4.84 8.04 9.65
CA ARG A 163 -4.09 7.15 10.55
C ARG A 163 -2.90 6.52 9.82
N ILE A 164 -1.80 6.29 10.53
CA ILE A 164 -0.55 5.80 9.92
C ILE A 164 -0.10 4.53 10.59
N ALA A 165 0.11 3.48 9.79
CA ALA A 165 0.73 2.21 10.19
C ALA A 165 2.03 2.01 9.43
N LEU A 166 3.07 1.52 10.13
CA LEU A 166 4.39 1.27 9.57
C LEU A 166 4.84 -0.16 9.89
N VAL A 167 5.43 -0.83 8.91
CA VAL A 167 6.09 -2.13 9.06
C VAL A 167 7.51 -2.01 8.53
N GLY A 168 8.50 -2.51 9.27
CA GLY A 168 9.90 -2.51 8.81
C GLY A 168 10.68 -3.71 9.29
N GLY A 169 11.80 -3.99 8.61
CA GLY A 169 12.77 -5.00 9.00
C GLY A 169 13.80 -4.44 9.99
N THR A 170 14.21 -5.23 10.99
CA THR A 170 15.29 -4.83 11.93
C THR A 170 16.67 -4.89 11.28
N ARG A 171 16.80 -5.58 10.13
CA ARG A 171 18.02 -5.72 9.33
C ARG A 171 17.90 -5.03 7.97
N ASP A 172 16.97 -4.08 7.85
CA ASP A 172 16.74 -3.31 6.62
C ASP A 172 17.85 -2.25 6.43
N GLU A 173 18.61 -2.37 5.35
CA GLU A 173 19.72 -1.45 5.03
C GLU A 173 19.24 -0.09 4.47
N LEU A 174 18.00 -0.03 3.96
CA LEU A 174 17.40 1.20 3.43
C LEU A 174 16.57 1.96 4.48
N CYS A 175 16.28 1.30 5.61
CA CYS A 175 15.50 1.84 6.71
C CYS A 175 16.00 1.25 8.03
N SER A 176 16.95 1.91 8.70
CA SER A 176 17.38 1.43 10.01
C SER A 176 16.24 1.42 11.01
N ARG A 177 16.27 0.49 11.96
CA ARG A 177 15.31 0.40 13.06
C ARG A 177 15.15 1.76 13.76
N SER A 178 16.28 2.42 14.10
CA SER A 178 16.25 3.71 14.81
C SER A 178 15.61 4.82 13.98
N ALA A 179 15.82 4.85 12.66
CA ALA A 179 15.19 5.82 11.77
C ALA A 179 13.66 5.60 11.71
N LEU A 180 13.21 4.34 11.66
CA LEU A 180 11.79 4.03 11.61
C LEU A 180 11.10 4.33 12.95
N GLU A 181 11.74 4.01 14.08
CA GLU A 181 11.26 4.36 15.42
C GLU A 181 11.20 5.89 15.62
N ALA A 182 12.20 6.64 15.12
CA ALA A 182 12.21 8.11 15.18
C ALA A 182 11.09 8.72 14.32
N LEU A 183 10.87 8.19 13.10
CA LEU A 183 9.72 8.61 12.29
C LEU A 183 8.42 8.36 13.05
N HIS A 184 8.21 7.12 13.51
CA HIS A 184 7.00 6.73 14.24
C HIS A 184 6.73 7.67 15.44
N ALA A 185 7.75 7.95 16.25
CA ALA A 185 7.62 8.83 17.42
C ALA A 185 7.28 10.30 17.05
N SER A 186 7.55 10.72 15.81
CA SER A 186 7.27 12.07 15.31
C SER A 186 5.89 12.23 14.65
N LEU A 187 5.16 11.15 14.44
CA LEU A 187 3.86 11.16 13.77
C LEU A 187 2.73 11.59 14.71
N PRO A 188 1.67 12.23 14.19
CA PRO A 188 0.53 12.65 15.00
C PRO A 188 -0.34 11.46 15.41
N GLY A 189 -1.14 11.68 16.46
CA GLY A 189 -2.13 10.73 16.94
C GLY A 189 -1.51 9.50 17.61
N THR A 190 -2.03 8.33 17.28
CA THR A 190 -1.58 7.02 17.80
C THR A 190 -1.12 6.14 16.64
N PRO A 191 0.01 6.45 16.01
CA PRO A 191 0.51 5.64 14.89
C PRO A 191 0.82 4.21 15.36
N TRP A 192 0.76 3.26 14.44
CA TRP A 192 1.10 1.86 14.71
C TRP A 192 2.43 1.50 14.05
N LEU A 193 3.26 0.71 14.75
CA LEU A 193 4.55 0.24 14.27
C LEU A 193 4.74 -1.24 14.57
N ARG A 194 5.17 -2.00 13.56
CA ARG A 194 5.67 -3.36 13.72
C ARG A 194 7.07 -3.51 13.13
N LEU A 195 7.99 -3.99 13.94
CA LEU A 195 9.33 -4.39 13.52
C LEU A 195 9.42 -5.91 13.43
N LEU A 196 9.94 -6.41 12.31
CA LEU A 196 10.12 -7.83 12.02
C LEU A 196 11.63 -8.14 11.93
N ASP A 197 12.05 -9.32 12.35
CA ASP A 197 13.44 -9.75 12.17
C ASP A 197 13.69 -10.19 10.73
N THR A 198 13.87 -9.22 9.83
CA THR A 198 14.05 -9.44 8.41
C THR A 198 14.83 -8.28 7.76
N ASP A 199 15.22 -8.47 6.50
CA ASP A 199 15.82 -7.48 5.61
C ASP A 199 14.75 -6.63 4.90
N HIS A 200 15.20 -5.73 3.99
CA HIS A 200 14.33 -4.88 3.19
C HIS A 200 13.35 -5.68 2.31
N PHE A 201 13.74 -6.86 1.86
CA PHE A 201 13.00 -7.68 0.89
C PHE A 201 12.04 -8.68 1.55
N PHE A 202 12.00 -8.72 2.89
CA PHE A 202 11.24 -9.71 3.66
C PHE A 202 11.63 -11.15 3.28
N THR A 203 12.93 -11.37 3.08
CA THR A 203 13.48 -12.69 2.77
C THR A 203 13.08 -13.67 3.87
N ASP A 204 12.38 -14.75 3.48
CA ASP A 204 11.83 -15.78 4.38
C ASP A 204 10.86 -15.27 5.48
N ALA A 205 10.36 -14.02 5.37
CA ALA A 205 9.49 -13.37 6.36
C ALA A 205 8.10 -12.95 5.82
N LEU A 206 7.66 -13.47 4.66
CA LEU A 206 6.36 -13.10 4.09
C LEU A 206 5.19 -13.51 4.99
N ASP A 207 5.28 -14.63 5.70
CA ASP A 207 4.24 -15.05 6.66
C ASP A 207 4.16 -14.07 7.84
N ALA A 208 5.32 -13.61 8.35
CA ALA A 208 5.39 -12.60 9.41
C ALA A 208 4.87 -11.24 8.92
N LEU A 209 5.16 -10.86 7.68
CA LEU A 209 4.58 -9.68 7.05
C LEU A 209 3.05 -9.79 6.97
N GLY A 210 2.53 -10.93 6.53
CA GLY A 210 1.08 -11.18 6.50
C GLY A 210 0.43 -11.04 7.87
N ALA A 211 1.07 -11.54 8.93
CA ALA A 211 0.62 -11.36 10.30
C ALA A 211 0.61 -9.88 10.71
N ALA A 212 1.68 -9.14 10.41
CA ALA A 212 1.77 -7.70 10.67
C ALA A 212 0.70 -6.89 9.93
N CYS A 213 0.41 -7.23 8.68
CA CYS A 213 -0.68 -6.60 7.92
C CYS A 213 -2.06 -6.85 8.58
N ARG A 214 -2.33 -8.07 9.06
CA ARG A 214 -3.58 -8.37 9.80
C ARG A 214 -3.69 -7.55 11.08
N GLU A 215 -2.61 -7.41 11.83
CA GLU A 215 -2.56 -6.60 13.05
C GLU A 215 -2.77 -5.11 12.74
N ALA A 216 -2.18 -4.57 11.66
CA ALA A 216 -2.38 -3.20 11.23
C ALA A 216 -3.85 -2.92 10.85
N ILE A 217 -4.49 -3.85 10.14
CA ILE A 217 -5.92 -3.76 9.81
C ILE A 217 -6.77 -3.75 11.09
N ALA A 218 -6.52 -4.69 12.02
CA ALA A 218 -7.25 -4.75 13.28
C ALA A 218 -7.08 -3.47 14.12
N TRP A 219 -5.86 -2.91 14.16
CA TRP A 219 -5.60 -1.62 14.80
C TRP A 219 -6.36 -0.47 14.11
N ALA A 220 -6.40 -0.46 12.77
CA ALA A 220 -7.13 0.56 12.03
C ALA A 220 -8.65 0.46 12.28
N ASP A 221 -9.20 -0.74 12.37
CA ASP A 221 -10.62 -0.98 12.63
C ASP A 221 -11.01 -0.57 14.07
N ALA A 222 -10.14 -0.78 15.06
CA ALA A 222 -10.39 -0.45 16.46
C ALA A 222 -10.47 1.07 16.76
N GLY A 223 -9.95 1.92 15.90
CA GLY A 223 -9.96 3.38 16.07
C GLY A 223 -11.04 4.10 15.27
N GLY A 224 -11.96 3.39 14.66
CA GLY A 224 -13.08 3.92 13.86
C GLY A 224 -14.42 4.03 14.62
N SER A 225 -14.37 4.03 15.96
CA SER A 225 -15.55 4.16 16.84
C SER A 225 -15.72 5.58 17.30
#